data_1406a01f75af759c8c2f45e14d463416
#
_entry.id   1406a01f75af759c8c2f45e14d463416
#
_cell.length_a   1.000
_cell.length_b   1.000
_cell.length_c   1.000
_cell.angle_alpha   90.00
_cell.angle_beta   90.00
_cell.angle_gamma   90.00
#
_symmetry.space_group_name_H-M   'P 1'
#
loop_
_entity.id
_entity.type
_entity.pdbx_description
1 polymer ?
#
loop_
_entity_poly.entity_id
_entity_poly.type
_entity_poly.pdbx_seq_one_letter_code
_entity_poly.pdbx_strand_id
1 'polypeptide(L)'
;MRVGIQLPEVEREVRWPEVAAIARAAEESGFESIWVGDHLLYRGGDRPERGPWDAWTQLAALAVLTTRVRLGPLVAATAFHAPGVIARMATSIDDISGGRFTLGLGAGWNETEFRAFGFPFDHTVSRFAESFEIVRRLLASEHVTFEGEFHSVVDAVVLPPPRRAVPIMLGSNGARMLGIALPHVAAWNTWFSSYGNTVEGFANLRGDVDAACVKAGRDPAELIHSACVLVEVGRGSGARPSDVPAVAIKDLASHLRLLGEAGADEAILVLDPIDERSTRQAANAIVDLR
;
A
#
# COMPACT_ATOMS: atom_id res chain seq x y z
N MET A 1 10.16 1.52 -15.21
CA MET A 1 9.16 1.63 -14.12
C MET A 1 8.77 0.24 -13.66
N ARG A 2 8.72 0.00 -12.36
CA ARG A 2 8.27 -1.29 -11.78
C ARG A 2 6.76 -1.43 -11.86
N VAL A 3 6.26 -2.67 -11.99
CA VAL A 3 4.82 -2.93 -12.02
C VAL A 3 4.46 -3.97 -10.97
N GLY A 4 3.60 -3.57 -10.05
CA GLY A 4 3.01 -4.41 -9.02
C GLY A 4 1.52 -4.64 -9.23
N ILE A 5 0.90 -5.41 -8.35
CA ILE A 5 -0.53 -5.71 -8.36
C ILE A 5 -1.10 -5.68 -6.95
N GLN A 6 -2.28 -5.12 -6.77
CA GLN A 6 -3.07 -5.30 -5.56
C GLN A 6 -3.87 -6.60 -5.66
N LEU A 7 -3.84 -7.41 -4.62
CA LEU A 7 -4.68 -8.61 -4.52
C LEU A 7 -6.15 -8.26 -4.22
N PRO A 8 -7.08 -9.21 -4.42
CA PRO A 8 -8.49 -9.00 -4.09
C PRO A 8 -8.67 -8.53 -2.66
N GLU A 9 -9.52 -7.53 -2.48
CA GLU A 9 -9.82 -6.93 -1.19
C GLU A 9 -11.32 -7.00 -0.89
N VAL A 10 -12.10 -6.10 -1.48
CA VAL A 10 -13.54 -5.95 -1.14
C VAL A 10 -14.46 -6.07 -2.36
N GLU A 11 -13.93 -6.41 -3.49
CA GLU A 11 -14.70 -6.54 -4.74
C GLU A 11 -15.72 -7.66 -4.63
N ARG A 12 -15.30 -8.77 -4.04
CA ARG A 12 -16.09 -9.97 -3.81
C ARG A 12 -15.49 -10.80 -2.68
N GLU A 13 -16.21 -11.78 -2.19
CA GLU A 13 -15.65 -12.77 -1.28
C GLU A 13 -14.64 -13.66 -2.02
N VAL A 14 -13.43 -13.73 -1.48
CA VAL A 14 -12.33 -14.55 -2.02
C VAL A 14 -11.78 -15.43 -0.90
N ARG A 15 -11.54 -16.70 -1.19
CA ARG A 15 -10.95 -17.65 -0.25
C ARG A 15 -9.45 -17.81 -0.49
N TRP A 16 -8.72 -18.17 0.55
CA TRP A 16 -7.26 -18.28 0.51
C TRP A 16 -6.70 -19.07 -0.69
N PRO A 17 -7.24 -20.24 -1.12
CA PRO A 17 -6.71 -20.95 -2.29
C PRO A 17 -6.71 -20.09 -3.57
N GLU A 18 -7.70 -19.23 -3.74
CA GLU A 18 -7.77 -18.32 -4.89
C GLU A 18 -6.81 -17.14 -4.74
N VAL A 19 -6.71 -16.54 -3.55
CA VAL A 19 -5.70 -15.49 -3.27
C VAL A 19 -4.30 -16.03 -3.57
N ALA A 20 -4.00 -17.25 -3.13
CA ALA A 20 -2.73 -17.91 -3.38
C ALA A 20 -2.49 -18.18 -4.88
N ALA A 21 -3.53 -18.56 -5.64
CA ALA A 21 -3.43 -18.77 -7.08
C ALA A 21 -3.12 -17.46 -7.82
N ILE A 22 -3.81 -16.36 -7.47
CA ILE A 22 -3.57 -15.03 -8.03
C ILE A 22 -2.15 -14.55 -7.71
N ALA A 23 -1.67 -14.73 -6.47
CA ALA A 23 -0.34 -14.34 -6.07
C ALA A 23 0.76 -15.10 -6.83
N ARG A 24 0.59 -16.43 -7.03
CA ARG A 24 1.50 -17.23 -7.85
C ARG A 24 1.48 -16.77 -9.30
N ALA A 25 0.28 -16.58 -9.87
CA ALA A 25 0.13 -16.06 -11.23
C ALA A 25 0.82 -14.72 -11.42
N ALA A 26 0.72 -13.82 -10.45
CA ALA A 26 1.42 -12.53 -10.47
C ALA A 26 2.96 -12.72 -10.49
N GLU A 27 3.50 -13.53 -9.59
CA GLU A 27 4.95 -13.80 -9.53
C GLU A 27 5.46 -14.52 -10.80
N GLU A 28 4.76 -15.55 -11.26
CA GLU A 28 5.09 -16.30 -12.48
C GLU A 28 5.04 -15.43 -13.72
N SER A 29 4.08 -14.52 -13.78
CA SER A 29 3.90 -13.58 -14.88
C SER A 29 4.82 -12.37 -14.81
N GLY A 30 5.70 -12.27 -13.82
CA GLY A 30 6.77 -11.27 -13.72
C GLY A 30 6.35 -9.93 -13.10
N PHE A 31 5.24 -9.86 -12.35
CA PHE A 31 5.02 -8.70 -11.49
C PHE A 31 6.13 -8.58 -10.45
N GLU A 32 6.48 -7.35 -10.08
CA GLU A 32 7.61 -7.08 -9.19
C GLU A 32 7.18 -6.89 -7.74
N SER A 33 5.90 -6.61 -7.49
CA SER A 33 5.34 -6.47 -6.14
C SER A 33 3.89 -6.90 -6.06
N ILE A 34 3.50 -7.37 -4.88
CA ILE A 34 2.14 -7.75 -4.50
C ILE A 34 1.73 -6.96 -3.27
N TRP A 35 0.55 -6.37 -3.31
CA TRP A 35 0.05 -5.49 -2.28
C TRP A 35 -1.31 -5.97 -1.75
N VAL A 36 -1.52 -5.79 -0.44
CA VAL A 36 -2.74 -6.21 0.27
C VAL A 36 -3.35 -5.01 0.98
N GLY A 37 -4.64 -4.76 0.77
CA GLY A 37 -5.36 -3.72 1.52
C GLY A 37 -5.53 -4.09 2.99
N ASP A 38 -5.46 -3.11 3.89
CA ASP A 38 -5.65 -3.28 5.33
C ASP A 38 -6.99 -2.64 5.75
N HIS A 39 -8.07 -3.26 5.29
CA HIS A 39 -9.44 -2.90 5.65
C HIS A 39 -10.10 -4.01 6.47
N LEU A 40 -11.08 -3.66 7.27
CA LEU A 40 -11.80 -4.59 8.15
C LEU A 40 -13.24 -4.79 7.69
N LEU A 41 -13.90 -3.73 7.23
CA LEU A 41 -15.32 -3.74 6.89
C LEU A 41 -15.68 -2.62 5.93
N TYR A 42 -16.39 -3.00 4.87
CA TYR A 42 -17.13 -2.06 4.05
C TYR A 42 -18.62 -2.28 4.20
N ARG A 43 -19.33 -1.20 4.53
CA ARG A 43 -20.77 -1.18 4.75
C ARG A 43 -21.37 0.04 4.05
N GLY A 44 -22.54 -0.12 3.48
CA GLY A 44 -23.31 0.95 2.84
C GLY A 44 -23.54 0.78 1.35
N GLY A 45 -24.46 1.59 0.81
CA GLY A 45 -25.00 1.43 -0.53
C GLY A 45 -25.88 0.18 -0.66
N ASP A 46 -26.18 -0.22 -1.90
CA ASP A 46 -27.00 -1.40 -2.21
C ASP A 46 -26.23 -2.72 -2.19
N ARG A 47 -25.00 -2.70 -1.68
CA ARG A 47 -24.13 -3.90 -1.63
C ARG A 47 -24.20 -4.55 -0.26
N PRO A 48 -24.06 -5.89 -0.17
CA PRO A 48 -23.93 -6.57 1.11
C PRO A 48 -22.67 -6.09 1.84
N GLU A 49 -22.68 -6.25 3.15
CA GLU A 49 -21.47 -6.03 3.95
C GLU A 49 -20.36 -6.94 3.48
N ARG A 50 -19.12 -6.42 3.42
CA ARG A 50 -17.95 -7.13 2.93
C ARG A 50 -16.69 -6.64 3.62
N GLY A 51 -15.69 -7.48 3.67
CA GLY A 51 -14.38 -7.15 4.20
C GLY A 51 -13.35 -8.16 3.70
N PRO A 52 -12.07 -7.77 3.60
CA PRO A 52 -11.00 -8.68 3.27
C PRO A 52 -10.64 -9.58 4.46
N TRP A 53 -9.79 -10.56 4.22
CA TRP A 53 -9.06 -11.25 5.27
C TRP A 53 -8.03 -10.30 5.89
N ASP A 54 -7.62 -10.59 7.14
CA ASP A 54 -6.57 -9.82 7.83
C ASP A 54 -5.32 -9.68 6.98
N ALA A 55 -4.88 -8.44 6.76
CA ALA A 55 -3.77 -8.12 5.86
C ALA A 55 -2.44 -8.71 6.34
N TRP A 56 -2.16 -8.65 7.63
CA TRP A 56 -0.88 -9.09 8.19
C TRP A 56 -0.75 -10.61 8.13
N THR A 57 -1.82 -11.32 8.42
CA THR A 57 -1.89 -12.79 8.28
C THR A 57 -1.71 -13.20 6.82
N GLN A 58 -2.37 -12.50 5.87
CA GLN A 58 -2.16 -12.76 4.45
C GLN A 58 -0.72 -12.49 4.03
N LEU A 59 -0.12 -11.38 4.44
CA LEU A 59 1.25 -11.01 4.09
C LEU A 59 2.27 -12.02 4.61
N ALA A 60 2.09 -12.54 5.82
CA ALA A 60 2.93 -13.62 6.35
C ALA A 60 2.83 -14.91 5.51
N ALA A 61 1.61 -15.29 5.10
CA ALA A 61 1.40 -16.44 4.24
C ALA A 61 1.97 -16.22 2.82
N LEU A 62 1.81 -15.02 2.24
CA LEU A 62 2.38 -14.64 0.95
C LEU A 62 3.91 -14.61 0.98
N ALA A 63 4.51 -14.22 2.10
CA ALA A 63 5.97 -14.21 2.28
C ALA A 63 6.59 -15.61 2.13
N VAL A 64 5.86 -16.66 2.59
CA VAL A 64 6.28 -18.06 2.42
C VAL A 64 5.90 -18.60 1.03
N LEU A 65 4.75 -18.16 0.49
CA LEU A 65 4.22 -18.64 -0.78
C LEU A 65 5.04 -18.20 -1.99
N THR A 66 5.62 -17.00 -1.92
CA THR A 66 6.36 -16.34 -3.01
C THR A 66 7.86 -16.29 -2.72
N THR A 67 8.68 -16.10 -3.75
CA THR A 67 10.15 -16.12 -3.63
C THR A 67 10.86 -14.87 -4.13
N ARG A 68 10.21 -14.07 -5.00
CA ARG A 68 10.84 -12.92 -5.69
C ARG A 68 10.11 -11.61 -5.49
N VAL A 69 8.78 -11.63 -5.56
CA VAL A 69 7.99 -10.39 -5.50
C VAL A 69 8.14 -9.70 -4.15
N ARG A 70 8.20 -8.37 -4.17
CA ARG A 70 8.09 -7.56 -2.97
C ARG A 70 6.66 -7.62 -2.45
N LEU A 71 6.49 -7.46 -1.15
CA LEU A 71 5.22 -7.59 -0.45
C LEU A 71 5.00 -6.37 0.45
N GLY A 72 3.76 -5.95 0.60
CA GLY A 72 3.44 -4.92 1.57
C GLY A 72 1.94 -4.67 1.72
N PRO A 73 1.54 -4.04 2.82
CA PRO A 73 0.19 -3.51 2.95
C PRO A 73 0.04 -2.23 2.11
N LEU A 74 -1.15 -2.01 1.54
CA LEU A 74 -1.48 -0.86 0.70
C LEU A 74 -2.74 -0.14 1.21
N VAL A 75 -2.68 0.62 2.28
CA VAL A 75 -1.59 0.69 3.25
C VAL A 75 -2.14 0.36 4.63
N ALA A 76 -1.29 -0.10 5.55
CA ALA A 76 -1.71 -0.42 6.91
C ALA A 76 -2.21 0.84 7.64
N ALA A 77 -3.40 0.76 8.24
CA ALA A 77 -3.92 1.80 9.08
C ALA A 77 -3.27 1.74 10.47
N THR A 78 -2.47 2.76 10.82
CA THR A 78 -1.76 2.77 12.10
C THR A 78 -2.69 2.70 13.31
N ALA A 79 -3.96 3.06 13.15
CA ALA A 79 -4.95 3.03 14.21
C ALA A 79 -5.42 1.61 14.59
N PHE A 80 -5.23 0.60 13.73
CA PHE A 80 -5.73 -0.75 13.98
C PHE A 80 -4.83 -1.59 14.90
N HIS A 81 -3.60 -1.14 15.15
CA HIS A 81 -2.65 -1.86 15.99
C HIS A 81 -1.81 -0.91 16.84
N ALA A 82 -1.37 -1.39 18.01
CA ALA A 82 -0.37 -0.67 18.80
C ALA A 82 0.95 -0.52 18.00
N PRO A 83 1.64 0.64 18.07
CA PRO A 83 2.84 0.90 17.27
C PRO A 83 3.94 -0.15 17.39
N GLY A 84 4.21 -0.62 18.61
CA GLY A 84 5.20 -1.67 18.85
C GLY A 84 4.83 -3.00 18.20
N VAL A 85 3.52 -3.30 18.07
CA VAL A 85 3.04 -4.50 17.39
C VAL A 85 3.22 -4.38 15.88
N ILE A 86 2.95 -3.19 15.30
CA ILE A 86 3.21 -2.91 13.88
C ILE A 86 4.69 -3.16 13.54
N ALA A 87 5.61 -2.61 14.34
CA ALA A 87 7.04 -2.81 14.13
C ALA A 87 7.45 -4.29 14.21
N ARG A 88 6.90 -5.05 15.17
CA ARG A 88 7.15 -6.51 15.28
C ARG A 88 6.62 -7.29 14.10
N MET A 89 5.39 -7.04 13.66
CA MET A 89 4.79 -7.71 12.50
C MET A 89 5.60 -7.42 11.24
N ALA A 90 5.96 -6.16 11.00
CA ALA A 90 6.78 -5.73 9.87
C ALA A 90 8.14 -6.44 9.84
N THR A 91 8.85 -6.47 10.97
CA THR A 91 10.15 -7.14 11.10
C THR A 91 10.02 -8.66 10.88
N SER A 92 8.98 -9.28 11.42
CA SER A 92 8.74 -10.71 11.26
C SER A 92 8.47 -11.09 9.80
N ILE A 93 7.62 -10.33 9.10
CA ILE A 93 7.31 -10.60 7.69
C ILE A 93 8.53 -10.30 6.81
N ASP A 94 9.32 -9.28 7.13
CA ASP A 94 10.56 -8.99 6.42
C ASP A 94 11.55 -10.15 6.53
N ASP A 95 11.76 -10.70 7.73
CA ASP A 95 12.64 -11.85 7.94
C ASP A 95 12.12 -13.12 7.23
N ILE A 96 10.82 -13.44 7.37
CA ILE A 96 10.18 -14.58 6.69
C ILE A 96 10.30 -14.46 5.17
N SER A 97 10.12 -13.28 4.62
CA SER A 97 10.20 -13.05 3.18
C SER A 97 11.63 -12.97 2.64
N GLY A 98 12.65 -13.00 3.51
CA GLY A 98 14.05 -12.80 3.11
C GLY A 98 14.35 -11.37 2.64
N GLY A 99 13.73 -10.36 3.25
CA GLY A 99 13.97 -8.95 2.96
C GLY A 99 13.19 -8.39 1.79
N ARG A 100 12.02 -8.94 1.47
CA ARG A 100 11.13 -8.47 0.38
C ARG A 100 9.97 -7.58 0.85
N PHE A 101 9.86 -7.31 2.14
CA PHE A 101 8.75 -6.55 2.71
C PHE A 101 8.97 -5.04 2.60
N THR A 102 7.89 -4.30 2.35
CA THR A 102 7.80 -2.84 2.43
C THR A 102 6.61 -2.49 3.29
N LEU A 103 6.82 -1.68 4.32
CA LEU A 103 5.77 -1.27 5.23
C LEU A 103 5.02 -0.05 4.70
N GLY A 104 3.88 -0.25 4.03
CA GLY A 104 2.97 0.84 3.70
C GLY A 104 2.19 1.29 4.93
N LEU A 105 2.18 2.58 5.24
CA LEU A 105 1.48 3.17 6.39
C LEU A 105 0.57 4.32 5.99
N GLY A 106 -0.58 4.40 6.67
CA GLY A 106 -1.55 5.49 6.58
C GLY A 106 -2.30 5.69 7.89
N ALA A 107 -3.09 6.76 7.97
CA ALA A 107 -3.89 7.06 9.17
C ALA A 107 -5.21 6.27 9.24
N GLY A 108 -5.65 5.67 8.12
CA GLY A 108 -7.01 5.16 7.97
C GLY A 108 -8.02 6.26 7.58
N TRP A 109 -9.12 5.88 6.94
CA TRP A 109 -10.12 6.84 6.43
C TRP A 109 -11.57 6.39 6.56
N ASN A 110 -11.84 5.09 6.67
CA ASN A 110 -13.19 4.54 6.66
C ASN A 110 -13.78 4.50 8.08
N GLU A 111 -14.45 5.57 8.48
CA GLU A 111 -15.04 5.72 9.82
C GLU A 111 -15.95 4.54 10.21
N THR A 112 -16.60 3.90 9.23
CA THR A 112 -17.50 2.77 9.47
C THR A 112 -16.76 1.59 10.11
N GLU A 113 -15.59 1.24 9.62
CA GLU A 113 -14.80 0.14 10.19
C GLU A 113 -14.17 0.51 11.53
N PHE A 114 -13.73 1.76 11.70
CA PHE A 114 -13.24 2.25 12.99
C PHE A 114 -14.30 2.08 14.08
N ARG A 115 -15.52 2.54 13.83
CA ARG A 115 -16.63 2.41 14.77
C ARG A 115 -17.01 0.95 15.00
N ALA A 116 -17.06 0.13 13.96
CA ALA A 116 -17.47 -1.26 14.07
C ALA A 116 -16.51 -2.11 14.90
N PHE A 117 -15.21 -1.81 14.83
CA PHE A 117 -14.16 -2.56 15.53
C PHE A 117 -13.64 -1.85 16.79
N GLY A 118 -14.23 -0.71 17.17
CA GLY A 118 -13.93 -0.03 18.43
C GLY A 118 -12.66 0.82 18.41
N PHE A 119 -12.19 1.24 17.24
CA PHE A 119 -11.06 2.15 17.11
C PHE A 119 -11.50 3.62 17.16
N PRO A 120 -10.71 4.51 17.78
CA PRO A 120 -11.01 5.93 17.77
C PRO A 120 -10.81 6.54 16.37
N PHE A 121 -11.78 7.32 15.91
CA PHE A 121 -11.71 8.02 14.60
C PHE A 121 -11.44 9.52 14.75
N ASP A 122 -11.08 9.97 15.93
CA ASP A 122 -10.66 11.34 16.22
C ASP A 122 -9.17 11.51 16.06
N HIS A 123 -8.72 12.72 15.77
CA HIS A 123 -7.29 13.09 15.73
C HIS A 123 -6.40 12.14 14.87
N THR A 124 -6.96 11.54 13.81
CA THR A 124 -6.30 10.47 13.05
C THR A 124 -4.87 10.80 12.60
N VAL A 125 -4.62 12.06 12.17
CA VAL A 125 -3.26 12.49 11.77
C VAL A 125 -2.32 12.64 12.96
N SER A 126 -2.83 13.08 14.13
CA SER A 126 -1.97 13.19 15.34
C SER A 126 -1.64 11.80 15.89
N ARG A 127 -2.62 10.89 15.91
CA ARG A 127 -2.40 9.47 16.26
C ARG A 127 -1.40 8.80 15.32
N PHE A 128 -1.53 9.08 14.01
CA PHE A 128 -0.55 8.61 13.03
C PHE A 128 0.85 9.14 13.33
N ALA A 129 1.00 10.42 13.64
CA ALA A 129 2.30 11.03 13.89
C ALA A 129 3.06 10.34 15.05
N GLU A 130 2.36 10.10 16.17
CA GLU A 130 2.95 9.39 17.32
C GLU A 130 3.26 7.93 17.00
N SER A 131 2.32 7.22 16.35
CA SER A 131 2.52 5.84 15.95
C SER A 131 3.69 5.70 14.97
N PHE A 132 3.75 6.58 13.96
CA PHE A 132 4.83 6.61 12.97
C PHE A 132 6.20 6.83 13.61
N GLU A 133 6.29 7.78 14.57
CA GLU A 133 7.54 8.05 15.30
C GLU A 133 8.02 6.82 16.07
N ILE A 134 7.12 6.14 16.79
CA ILE A 134 7.47 4.94 17.54
C ILE A 134 7.88 3.81 16.59
N VAL A 135 7.10 3.56 15.53
CA VAL A 135 7.36 2.49 14.56
C VAL A 135 8.73 2.67 13.88
N ARG A 136 9.02 3.88 13.35
CA ARG A 136 10.27 4.11 12.63
C ARG A 136 11.51 3.93 13.51
N ARG A 137 11.45 4.36 14.78
CA ARG A 137 12.54 4.21 15.73
C ARG A 137 12.75 2.74 16.13
N LEU A 138 11.67 2.01 16.35
CA LEU A 138 11.75 0.56 16.61
C LEU A 138 12.33 -0.22 15.42
N LEU A 139 11.96 0.16 14.18
CA LEU A 139 12.53 -0.45 12.97
C LEU A 139 14.00 -0.06 12.75
N ALA A 140 14.46 1.04 13.33
CA ALA A 140 15.87 1.42 13.40
C ALA A 140 16.65 0.73 14.53
N SER A 141 16.04 -0.25 15.22
CA SER A 141 16.62 -0.99 16.35
C SER A 141 16.92 -0.15 17.57
N GLU A 142 16.23 0.97 17.74
CA GLU A 142 16.36 1.80 18.94
C GLU A 142 15.61 1.17 20.13
N HIS A 143 16.10 1.44 21.35
CA HIS A 143 15.30 1.38 22.56
C HIS A 143 14.43 2.62 22.65
N VAL A 144 13.10 2.46 22.60
CA VAL A 144 12.16 3.57 22.49
C VAL A 144 11.39 3.75 23.79
N THR A 145 11.58 4.87 24.43
CA THR A 145 10.64 5.44 25.40
C THR A 145 9.99 6.65 24.75
N PHE A 146 8.65 6.65 24.72
CA PHE A 146 7.83 7.71 24.14
C PHE A 146 6.59 7.91 25.00
N GLU A 147 6.27 9.15 25.33
CA GLU A 147 5.07 9.54 26.06
C GLU A 147 4.35 10.62 25.25
N GLY A 148 3.27 10.22 24.57
CA GLY A 148 2.45 11.09 23.75
C GLY A 148 1.04 11.24 24.31
N GLU A 149 0.19 11.93 23.57
CA GLU A 149 -1.21 12.11 23.91
C GLU A 149 -2.02 10.82 23.65
N PHE A 150 -1.63 10.05 22.60
CA PHE A 150 -2.39 8.90 22.09
C PHE A 150 -1.65 7.57 22.27
N HIS A 151 -0.34 7.61 22.30
CA HIS A 151 0.51 6.42 22.44
C HIS A 151 1.60 6.62 23.46
N SER A 152 1.88 5.58 24.24
CA SER A 152 3.06 5.57 25.11
C SER A 152 3.73 4.19 25.06
N VAL A 153 5.06 4.19 25.11
CA VAL A 153 5.88 2.98 25.24
C VAL A 153 7.06 3.27 26.18
N VAL A 154 7.48 2.27 26.94
CA VAL A 154 8.59 2.40 27.88
C VAL A 154 9.63 1.35 27.56
N ASP A 155 10.85 1.78 27.23
CA ASP A 155 12.00 0.92 26.90
C ASP A 155 11.66 -0.20 25.89
N ALA A 156 10.80 0.11 24.91
CA ALA A 156 10.37 -0.84 23.89
C ALA A 156 11.50 -1.09 22.88
N VAL A 157 11.71 -2.37 22.53
CA VAL A 157 12.68 -2.77 21.50
C VAL A 157 12.12 -3.95 20.71
N VAL A 158 12.47 -4.04 19.43
CA VAL A 158 12.11 -5.20 18.59
C VAL A 158 13.23 -6.21 18.62
N LEU A 159 12.91 -7.40 19.11
CA LEU A 159 13.82 -8.56 19.17
C LEU A 159 13.19 -9.81 18.55
N PRO A 160 13.90 -10.58 17.67
CA PRO A 160 15.22 -10.24 17.11
C PRO A 160 15.22 -8.92 16.37
N PRO A 161 16.34 -8.20 16.28
CA PRO A 161 16.40 -6.95 15.51
C PRO A 161 16.23 -7.21 14.02
N PRO A 162 15.67 -6.25 13.25
CA PRO A 162 15.59 -6.37 11.80
C PRO A 162 16.99 -6.53 11.19
N ARG A 163 17.12 -7.43 10.21
CA ARG A 163 18.41 -7.69 9.53
C ARG A 163 18.82 -6.59 8.58
N ARG A 164 17.87 -5.73 8.19
CA ARG A 164 18.05 -4.57 7.32
C ARG A 164 17.08 -3.47 7.72
N ALA A 165 17.30 -2.28 7.20
CA ALA A 165 16.29 -1.23 7.29
C ALA A 165 15.05 -1.64 6.49
N VAL A 166 13.91 -1.84 7.16
CA VAL A 166 12.62 -2.11 6.51
C VAL A 166 12.12 -0.82 5.86
N PRO A 167 11.96 -0.76 4.52
CA PRO A 167 11.51 0.46 3.89
C PRO A 167 10.06 0.77 4.26
N ILE A 168 9.80 2.04 4.53
CA ILE A 168 8.45 2.54 4.82
C ILE A 168 7.92 3.29 3.59
N MET A 169 6.66 3.08 3.24
CA MET A 169 5.93 3.80 2.21
C MET A 169 4.76 4.56 2.84
N LEU A 170 4.60 5.83 2.51
CA LEU A 170 3.46 6.63 2.93
C LEU A 170 2.31 6.52 1.91
N GLY A 171 1.10 6.17 2.35
CA GLY A 171 -0.12 6.22 1.55
C GLY A 171 -1.00 7.41 1.95
N SER A 172 -0.59 8.62 1.62
CA SER A 172 -1.37 9.84 1.88
C SER A 172 -0.90 11.01 1.03
N ASN A 173 -1.84 11.90 0.68
CA ASN A 173 -1.60 13.13 -0.09
C ASN A 173 -1.80 14.39 0.78
N GLY A 174 -2.24 14.24 2.02
CA GLY A 174 -2.50 15.38 2.91
C GLY A 174 -1.22 16.09 3.34
N ALA A 175 -1.17 17.42 3.23
CA ALA A 175 0.03 18.22 3.51
C ALA A 175 0.64 17.98 4.91
N ARG A 176 -0.20 17.77 5.94
CA ARG A 176 0.27 17.46 7.28
C ARG A 176 0.91 16.07 7.37
N MET A 177 0.31 15.07 6.71
CA MET A 177 0.85 13.71 6.62
C MET A 177 2.19 13.69 5.87
N LEU A 178 2.27 14.40 4.74
CA LEU A 178 3.50 14.56 3.96
C LEU A 178 4.61 15.20 4.83
N GLY A 179 4.31 16.29 5.54
CA GLY A 179 5.28 16.95 6.40
C GLY A 179 5.82 16.07 7.53
N ILE A 180 5.01 15.13 8.07
CA ILE A 180 5.43 14.19 9.11
C ILE A 180 6.32 13.09 8.52
N ALA A 181 5.93 12.49 7.39
CA ALA A 181 6.50 11.23 6.94
C ALA A 181 7.62 11.37 5.90
N LEU A 182 7.55 12.36 4.99
CA LEU A 182 8.50 12.49 3.88
C LEU A 182 9.99 12.53 4.30
N PRO A 183 10.38 13.12 5.44
CA PRO A 183 11.78 13.07 5.88
C PRO A 183 12.31 11.65 6.14
N HIS A 184 11.44 10.64 6.27
CA HIS A 184 11.78 9.34 6.82
C HIS A 184 11.37 8.14 5.98
N VAL A 185 10.52 8.33 4.95
CA VAL A 185 10.00 7.22 4.16
C VAL A 185 10.80 6.97 2.89
N ALA A 186 10.85 5.71 2.44
CA ALA A 186 11.51 5.34 1.20
C ALA A 186 10.63 5.59 -0.04
N ALA A 187 9.30 5.56 0.15
CA ALA A 187 8.35 5.68 -0.95
C ALA A 187 7.11 6.47 -0.53
N TRP A 188 6.45 7.04 -1.51
CA TRP A 188 5.11 7.59 -1.42
C TRP A 188 4.21 6.88 -2.44
N ASN A 189 2.97 6.60 -2.05
CA ASN A 189 1.96 6.01 -2.91
C ASN A 189 0.68 6.85 -2.92
N THR A 190 0.03 6.91 -4.09
CA THR A 190 -1.27 7.54 -4.26
C THR A 190 -2.28 6.60 -4.89
N TRP A 191 -3.51 6.68 -4.42
CA TRP A 191 -4.64 5.92 -4.94
C TRP A 191 -5.17 6.54 -6.23
N PHE A 192 -5.62 5.73 -7.18
CA PHE A 192 -6.04 6.16 -8.50
C PHE A 192 -7.11 7.27 -8.51
N SER A 193 -8.05 7.27 -7.57
CA SER A 193 -9.07 8.32 -7.49
C SER A 193 -8.51 9.68 -7.06
N SER A 194 -7.39 9.71 -6.33
CA SER A 194 -6.76 10.95 -5.86
C SER A 194 -6.18 11.81 -7.00
N TYR A 195 -5.84 11.18 -8.12
CA TYR A 195 -5.28 11.86 -9.28
C TYR A 195 -6.11 11.66 -10.57
N GLY A 196 -7.37 11.19 -10.42
CA GLY A 196 -8.28 10.98 -11.54
C GLY A 196 -7.89 9.83 -12.47
N ASN A 197 -6.95 8.95 -12.07
CA ASN A 197 -6.40 7.84 -12.87
C ASN A 197 -5.82 8.30 -14.24
N THR A 198 -5.30 9.54 -14.30
CA THR A 198 -4.74 10.16 -15.51
C THR A 198 -3.26 10.51 -15.31
N VAL A 199 -2.49 10.47 -16.39
CA VAL A 199 -1.06 10.86 -16.37
C VAL A 199 -0.87 12.29 -15.91
N GLU A 200 -1.70 13.22 -16.39
CA GLU A 200 -1.65 14.64 -16.02
C GLU A 200 -1.96 14.85 -14.54
N GLY A 201 -3.01 14.18 -14.02
CA GLY A 201 -3.36 14.25 -12.60
C GLY A 201 -2.25 13.72 -11.71
N PHE A 202 -1.58 12.62 -12.11
CA PHE A 202 -0.42 12.11 -11.39
C PHE A 202 0.75 13.10 -11.42
N ALA A 203 1.09 13.67 -12.57
CA ALA A 203 2.18 14.64 -12.70
C ALA A 203 1.97 15.87 -11.81
N ASN A 204 0.75 16.39 -11.75
CA ASN A 204 0.37 17.51 -10.89
C ASN A 204 0.54 17.15 -9.41
N LEU A 205 -0.04 16.03 -8.97
CA LEU A 205 0.04 15.58 -7.59
C LEU A 205 1.48 15.26 -7.16
N ARG A 206 2.27 14.65 -8.05
CA ARG A 206 3.70 14.42 -7.84
C ARG A 206 4.44 15.74 -7.61
N GLY A 207 4.15 16.77 -8.41
CA GLY A 207 4.75 18.11 -8.23
C GLY A 207 4.50 18.68 -6.84
N ASP A 208 3.30 18.50 -6.29
CA ASP A 208 2.96 18.92 -4.91
C ASP A 208 3.77 18.13 -3.87
N VAL A 209 3.97 16.83 -4.09
CA VAL A 209 4.78 15.98 -3.20
C VAL A 209 6.26 16.33 -3.29
N ASP A 210 6.79 16.60 -4.49
CA ASP A 210 8.16 17.06 -4.68
C ASP A 210 8.41 18.39 -3.96
N ALA A 211 7.47 19.34 -4.06
CA ALA A 211 7.53 20.60 -3.30
C ALA A 211 7.50 20.38 -1.78
N ALA A 212 6.71 19.39 -1.31
CA ALA A 212 6.69 19.03 0.10
C ALA A 212 8.01 18.37 0.56
N CYS A 213 8.66 17.57 -0.28
CA CYS A 213 10.01 17.04 -0.03
C CYS A 213 11.03 18.16 0.16
N VAL A 214 11.07 19.11 -0.77
CA VAL A 214 11.99 20.27 -0.69
C VAL A 214 11.73 21.06 0.58
N LYS A 215 10.47 21.30 0.94
CA LYS A 215 10.11 21.99 2.20
C LYS A 215 10.55 21.22 3.44
N ALA A 216 10.59 19.90 3.37
CA ALA A 216 11.07 19.01 4.42
C ALA A 216 12.59 18.83 4.43
N GLY A 217 13.33 19.51 3.55
CA GLY A 217 14.77 19.44 3.43
C GLY A 217 15.31 18.18 2.78
N ARG A 218 14.48 17.51 1.96
CA ARG A 218 14.80 16.26 1.28
C ARG A 218 14.84 16.44 -0.24
N ASP A 219 15.78 15.78 -0.90
CA ASP A 219 15.79 15.69 -2.37
C ASP A 219 14.63 14.80 -2.84
N PRO A 220 13.69 15.32 -3.68
CA PRO A 220 12.62 14.52 -4.24
C PRO A 220 13.09 13.29 -5.04
N ALA A 221 14.28 13.33 -5.63
CA ALA A 221 14.86 12.22 -6.39
C ALA A 221 15.20 10.99 -5.52
N GLU A 222 15.28 11.14 -4.20
CA GLU A 222 15.47 10.04 -3.25
C GLU A 222 14.16 9.33 -2.88
N LEU A 223 13.00 9.89 -3.27
CA LEU A 223 11.69 9.32 -2.98
C LEU A 223 11.21 8.47 -4.15
N ILE A 224 10.82 7.24 -3.86
CA ILE A 224 10.13 6.38 -4.83
C ILE A 224 8.69 6.86 -4.96
N HIS A 225 8.28 7.25 -6.18
CA HIS A 225 6.92 7.66 -6.48
C HIS A 225 6.12 6.48 -7.01
N SER A 226 5.13 6.02 -6.26
CA SER A 226 4.26 4.89 -6.60
C SER A 226 2.82 5.35 -6.83
N ALA A 227 2.16 4.81 -7.86
CA ALA A 227 0.77 5.11 -8.18
C ALA A 227 -0.06 3.84 -8.32
N CYS A 228 -1.23 3.79 -7.69
CA CYS A 228 -2.24 2.79 -7.98
C CYS A 228 -2.94 3.15 -9.28
N VAL A 229 -3.10 2.20 -10.20
CA VAL A 229 -3.77 2.39 -11.50
C VAL A 229 -4.96 1.47 -11.59
N LEU A 230 -6.18 2.04 -11.70
CA LEU A 230 -7.39 1.26 -11.95
C LEU A 230 -7.42 0.80 -13.41
N VAL A 231 -7.53 -0.52 -13.62
CA VAL A 231 -7.49 -1.14 -14.95
C VAL A 231 -8.73 -1.99 -15.17
N GLU A 232 -9.47 -1.71 -16.24
CA GLU A 232 -10.58 -2.54 -16.70
C GLU A 232 -10.08 -3.65 -17.60
N VAL A 233 -10.36 -4.90 -17.20
CA VAL A 233 -10.03 -6.11 -17.97
C VAL A 233 -11.31 -6.68 -18.60
N GLY A 234 -11.38 -6.64 -19.92
CA GLY A 234 -12.58 -7.07 -20.65
C GLY A 234 -13.71 -6.04 -20.53
N ARG A 235 -14.83 -6.44 -19.90
CA ARG A 235 -15.97 -5.54 -19.65
C ARG A 235 -16.01 -5.00 -18.22
N GLY A 236 -14.98 -5.28 -17.42
CA GLY A 236 -15.01 -5.05 -16.00
C GLY A 236 -16.07 -5.91 -15.29
N SER A 237 -16.06 -5.91 -13.99
CA SER A 237 -17.10 -6.56 -13.18
C SER A 237 -18.07 -5.55 -12.56
N GLY A 238 -17.69 -4.26 -12.54
CA GLY A 238 -18.34 -3.22 -11.76
C GLY A 238 -18.27 -3.47 -10.25
N ALA A 239 -17.46 -4.43 -9.84
CA ALA A 239 -17.29 -4.77 -8.44
C ALA A 239 -16.49 -3.71 -7.66
N ARG A 240 -15.72 -2.92 -8.39
CA ARG A 240 -14.99 -1.75 -7.85
C ARG A 240 -15.53 -0.46 -8.47
N PRO A 241 -16.65 0.08 -7.98
CA PRO A 241 -17.18 1.33 -8.47
C PRO A 241 -16.18 2.45 -8.23
N SER A 242 -16.04 3.31 -9.22
CA SER A 242 -15.12 4.45 -9.15
C SER A 242 -15.75 5.66 -9.85
N ASP A 243 -15.52 6.84 -9.30
CA ASP A 243 -15.91 8.12 -9.92
C ASP A 243 -14.91 8.54 -11.01
N VAL A 244 -13.82 7.78 -11.19
CA VAL A 244 -12.82 8.03 -12.23
C VAL A 244 -12.78 6.90 -13.24
N PRO A 245 -12.44 7.19 -14.53
CA PRO A 245 -12.39 6.18 -15.56
C PRO A 245 -11.25 5.17 -15.32
N ALA A 246 -11.53 3.90 -15.56
CA ALA A 246 -10.51 2.87 -15.58
C ALA A 246 -9.71 2.92 -16.91
N VAL A 247 -8.43 2.56 -16.85
CA VAL A 247 -7.61 2.35 -18.03
C VAL A 247 -8.02 1.02 -18.67
N ALA A 248 -8.41 1.04 -19.94
CA ALA A 248 -8.70 -0.21 -20.64
C ALA A 248 -7.41 -1.03 -20.83
N ILE A 249 -7.48 -2.35 -20.66
CA ILE A 249 -6.29 -3.22 -20.72
C ILE A 249 -5.49 -3.06 -22.03
N LYS A 250 -6.16 -2.79 -23.16
CA LYS A 250 -5.50 -2.54 -24.45
C LYS A 250 -4.62 -1.28 -24.48
N ASP A 251 -4.93 -0.32 -23.63
CA ASP A 251 -4.23 0.97 -23.53
C ASP A 251 -3.21 1.00 -22.38
N LEU A 252 -3.16 -0.09 -21.59
CA LEU A 252 -2.38 -0.18 -20.35
C LEU A 252 -0.88 0.09 -20.58
N ALA A 253 -0.26 -0.56 -21.57
CA ALA A 253 1.16 -0.37 -21.84
C ALA A 253 1.51 1.09 -22.17
N SER A 254 0.68 1.75 -22.99
CA SER A 254 0.87 3.16 -23.34
C SER A 254 0.70 4.06 -22.12
N HIS A 255 -0.35 3.81 -21.32
CA HIS A 255 -0.61 4.56 -20.09
C HIS A 255 0.56 4.45 -19.10
N LEU A 256 1.06 3.24 -18.87
CA LEU A 256 2.18 3.01 -17.95
C LEU A 256 3.49 3.65 -18.43
N ARG A 257 3.76 3.64 -19.74
CA ARG A 257 4.92 4.35 -20.30
C ARG A 257 4.85 5.84 -19.99
N LEU A 258 3.72 6.48 -20.31
CA LEU A 258 3.50 7.89 -20.04
C LEU A 258 3.53 8.22 -18.55
N LEU A 259 3.01 7.34 -17.70
CA LEU A 259 3.08 7.50 -16.25
C LEU A 259 4.53 7.45 -15.75
N GLY A 260 5.36 6.56 -16.31
CA GLY A 260 6.80 6.51 -16.04
C GLY A 260 7.52 7.78 -16.52
N GLU A 261 7.19 8.29 -17.71
CA GLU A 261 7.72 9.57 -18.22
C GLU A 261 7.30 10.75 -17.33
N ALA A 262 6.11 10.70 -16.75
CA ALA A 262 5.65 11.64 -15.73
C ALA A 262 6.30 11.45 -14.36
N GLY A 263 7.20 10.46 -14.21
CA GLY A 263 8.05 10.25 -13.04
C GLY A 263 7.51 9.26 -12.02
N ALA A 264 6.63 8.35 -12.41
CA ALA A 264 6.31 7.19 -11.56
C ALA A 264 7.43 6.16 -11.62
N ASP A 265 7.92 5.73 -10.46
CA ASP A 265 8.90 4.65 -10.32
C ASP A 265 8.22 3.29 -10.25
N GLU A 266 6.98 3.26 -9.76
CA GLU A 266 6.16 2.06 -9.61
C GLU A 266 4.69 2.34 -9.93
N ALA A 267 4.06 1.45 -10.69
CA ALA A 267 2.62 1.38 -10.85
C ALA A 267 2.08 0.11 -10.17
N ILE A 268 1.08 0.25 -9.31
CA ILE A 268 0.39 -0.86 -8.67
C ILE A 268 -0.97 -1.03 -9.35
N LEU A 269 -1.14 -2.10 -10.11
CA LEU A 269 -2.37 -2.34 -10.85
C LEU A 269 -3.50 -2.78 -9.92
N VAL A 270 -4.62 -2.12 -10.03
CA VAL A 270 -5.90 -2.43 -9.38
C VAL A 270 -6.83 -2.93 -10.46
N LEU A 271 -6.91 -4.25 -10.63
CA LEU A 271 -7.65 -4.85 -11.74
C LEU A 271 -9.15 -4.98 -11.44
N ASP A 272 -10.00 -4.75 -12.43
CA ASP A 272 -11.43 -5.06 -12.40
C ASP A 272 -11.81 -5.89 -13.65
N PRO A 273 -12.19 -7.17 -13.50
CA PRO A 273 -12.11 -7.98 -12.28
C PRO A 273 -10.68 -8.34 -11.88
N ILE A 274 -10.48 -8.69 -10.62
CA ILE A 274 -9.24 -9.26 -10.12
C ILE A 274 -9.40 -10.77 -9.91
N ASP A 275 -8.72 -11.55 -10.74
CA ASP A 275 -8.62 -13.01 -10.70
C ASP A 275 -7.30 -13.46 -11.36
N GLU A 276 -7.05 -14.78 -11.38
CA GLU A 276 -5.84 -15.32 -12.01
C GLU A 276 -5.78 -15.01 -13.52
N ARG A 277 -6.91 -15.05 -14.22
CA ARG A 277 -6.98 -14.79 -15.65
C ARG A 277 -6.66 -13.33 -15.98
N SER A 278 -7.31 -12.39 -15.28
CA SER A 278 -7.07 -10.96 -15.49
C SER A 278 -5.63 -10.56 -15.12
N THR A 279 -5.06 -11.20 -14.08
CA THR A 279 -3.65 -11.04 -13.71
C THR A 279 -2.72 -11.42 -14.86
N ARG A 280 -2.91 -12.60 -15.47
CA ARG A 280 -2.11 -13.04 -16.62
C ARG A 280 -2.35 -12.17 -17.86
N GLN A 281 -3.58 -11.70 -18.10
CA GLN A 281 -3.90 -10.79 -19.20
C GLN A 281 -3.19 -9.43 -19.03
N ALA A 282 -3.20 -8.86 -17.83
CA ALA A 282 -2.50 -7.61 -17.55
C ALA A 282 -0.98 -7.76 -17.75
N ALA A 283 -0.40 -8.87 -17.29
CA ALA A 283 1.01 -9.17 -17.50
C ALA A 283 1.39 -9.25 -18.98
N ASN A 284 0.55 -9.90 -19.79
CA ASN A 284 0.76 -9.99 -21.25
C ASN A 284 0.64 -8.62 -21.93
N ALA A 285 -0.27 -7.76 -21.46
CA ALA A 285 -0.46 -6.43 -22.02
C ALA A 285 0.75 -5.50 -21.78
N ILE A 286 1.62 -5.81 -20.82
CA ILE A 286 2.78 -4.99 -20.46
C ILE A 286 4.13 -5.67 -20.74
N VAL A 287 4.13 -6.79 -21.48
CA VAL A 287 5.37 -7.56 -21.73
C VAL A 287 6.47 -6.70 -22.38
N ASP A 288 6.11 -5.77 -23.26
CA ASP A 288 7.02 -4.89 -23.96
C ASP A 288 7.56 -3.72 -23.10
N LEU A 289 7.11 -3.57 -21.87
CA LEU A 289 7.61 -2.56 -20.92
C LEU A 289 8.69 -3.09 -19.97
N ARG A 290 8.98 -4.37 -20.05
CA ARG A 290 9.91 -5.09 -19.14
C ARG A 290 11.29 -5.24 -19.73
#